data_fbf70c461e2fc777f7677c19cecd1dd8
#
_entry.id   fbf70c461e2fc777f7677c19cecd1dd8
#
_cell.length_a   1.000
_cell.length_b   1.000
_cell.length_c   1.000
_cell.angle_alpha   90.00
_cell.angle_beta   90.00
_cell.angle_gamma   90.00
#
_symmetry.space_group_name_H-M   'P 1'
#
loop_
_entity.id
_entity.type
_entity.pdbx_description
1 polymer ?
#
loop_
_entity_poly.entity_id
_entity_poly.type
_entity_poly.pdbx_seq_one_letter_code
_entity_poly.pdbx_strand_id
1 'polypeptide(L)'
;NPKIQIIAVGDMQQKIYDKTTLNVSEFINKFLDDYVLLEFTRCFRLSSELAARLGRIWNKPIIGVNSECRVERMNIDQVVEFLAQQEPEDLLCLGSRNGDLSKTLNRLEEEYPVIYNKATVYASISDSDSMGSTEPKKDSAIFTTYDSSKGLERKIVVIFDYTESYWSVRIN
;
A
#
# COMPACT_ATOMS: atom_id res chain seq x y z
N ASN A 1 -28.12 14.59 -21.60
CA ASN A 1 -29.09 14.81 -20.51
C ASN A 1 -28.56 15.91 -19.59
N PRO A 2 -29.14 17.13 -19.62
CA PRO A 2 -28.61 18.29 -18.90
C PRO A 2 -28.72 18.18 -17.34
N LYS A 3 -29.20 17.06 -16.84
CA LYS A 3 -29.38 16.81 -15.40
C LYS A 3 -28.44 15.75 -14.80
N ILE A 4 -27.46 15.24 -15.58
CA ILE A 4 -26.49 14.30 -15.07
C ILE A 4 -25.39 15.09 -14.36
N GLN A 5 -25.23 14.83 -13.08
CA GLN A 5 -24.07 15.27 -12.31
C GLN A 5 -22.99 14.17 -12.38
N ILE A 6 -21.77 14.54 -12.79
CA ILE A 6 -20.63 13.64 -12.82
C ILE A 6 -19.68 14.04 -11.70
N ILE A 7 -19.31 13.07 -10.85
CA ILE A 7 -18.29 13.23 -9.84
C ILE A 7 -17.13 12.29 -10.20
N ALA A 8 -15.97 12.87 -10.54
CA ALA A 8 -14.75 12.11 -10.81
C ALA A 8 -13.81 12.22 -9.61
N VAL A 9 -13.35 11.08 -9.11
CA VAL A 9 -12.38 11.01 -7.99
C VAL A 9 -11.14 10.29 -8.47
N GLY A 10 -9.96 10.83 -8.19
CA GLY A 10 -8.71 10.23 -8.58
C GLY A 10 -7.53 10.76 -7.78
N ASP A 11 -6.42 10.03 -7.82
CA ASP A 11 -5.15 10.42 -7.25
C ASP A 11 -4.04 10.24 -8.28
N MET A 12 -3.50 11.34 -8.77
CA MET A 12 -2.46 11.34 -9.81
C MET A 12 -1.14 10.73 -9.34
N GLN A 13 -0.89 10.69 -8.03
CA GLN A 13 0.33 10.11 -7.48
C GLN A 13 0.27 8.59 -7.34
N GLN A 14 -0.92 8.00 -7.47
CA GLN A 14 -1.07 6.56 -7.56
C GLN A 14 -0.83 6.01 -8.98
N LYS A 15 -0.42 6.84 -9.91
CA LYS A 15 0.02 6.41 -11.24
C LYS A 15 1.42 5.78 -11.12
N ILE A 16 1.49 4.47 -11.06
CA ILE A 16 2.75 3.70 -10.96
C ILE A 16 3.25 3.16 -12.30
N TYR A 17 2.43 3.22 -13.34
CA TYR A 17 2.79 2.79 -14.69
C TYR A 17 2.58 3.90 -15.72
N ASP A 18 3.57 4.12 -16.53
CA ASP A 18 3.52 5.13 -17.62
C ASP A 18 2.92 4.58 -18.93
N LYS A 19 2.21 3.46 -18.84
CA LYS A 19 1.62 2.77 -20.01
C LYS A 19 0.37 3.43 -20.59
N THR A 20 -0.21 4.39 -19.90
CA THR A 20 -1.38 5.10 -20.40
C THR A 20 -0.99 6.47 -20.90
N THR A 21 -1.21 6.70 -22.19
CA THR A 21 -1.07 8.02 -22.85
C THR A 21 -2.11 9.01 -22.39
N LEU A 22 -3.12 8.58 -21.62
CA LEU A 22 -4.20 9.43 -21.16
C LEU A 22 -3.77 10.22 -19.92
N ASN A 23 -3.51 11.50 -20.09
CA ASN A 23 -3.41 12.42 -18.97
C ASN A 23 -4.83 12.78 -18.52
N VAL A 24 -5.21 12.30 -17.34
CA VAL A 24 -6.58 12.51 -16.80
C VAL A 24 -6.89 13.98 -16.66
N SER A 25 -5.93 14.82 -16.28
CA SER A 25 -6.12 16.27 -16.18
C SER A 25 -6.37 16.90 -17.54
N GLU A 26 -5.65 16.49 -18.57
CA GLU A 26 -5.88 16.95 -19.94
C GLU A 26 -7.24 16.50 -20.46
N PHE A 27 -7.64 15.27 -20.15
CA PHE A 27 -8.97 14.76 -20.50
C PHE A 27 -10.07 15.59 -19.84
N ILE A 28 -9.98 15.84 -18.55
CA ILE A 28 -10.95 16.66 -17.80
C ILE A 28 -11.03 18.05 -18.43
N ASN A 29 -9.90 18.72 -18.63
CA ASN A 29 -9.85 20.07 -19.20
C ASN A 29 -10.39 20.13 -20.64
N LYS A 30 -10.26 19.05 -21.41
CA LYS A 30 -10.66 19.00 -22.81
C LYS A 30 -12.14 18.67 -23.01
N PHE A 31 -12.73 17.86 -22.12
CA PHE A 31 -14.04 17.27 -22.32
C PHE A 31 -15.10 17.67 -21.29
N LEU A 32 -14.67 18.27 -20.18
CA LEU A 32 -15.57 18.75 -19.15
C LEU A 32 -15.45 20.29 -19.08
N ASP A 33 -16.37 20.96 -19.74
CA ASP A 33 -16.58 22.39 -19.56
C ASP A 33 -17.20 22.61 -18.17
N ASP A 34 -16.85 23.67 -17.45
CA ASP A 34 -17.46 24.06 -16.17
C ASP A 34 -17.43 22.98 -15.06
N TYR A 35 -16.25 22.55 -14.65
CA TYR A 35 -16.12 21.67 -13.49
C TYR A 35 -15.58 22.42 -12.27
N VAL A 36 -15.94 21.94 -11.08
CA VAL A 36 -15.39 22.41 -9.80
C VAL A 36 -14.33 21.42 -9.32
N LEU A 37 -13.09 21.89 -9.18
CA LEU A 37 -12.00 21.10 -8.60
C LEU A 37 -12.10 21.15 -7.08
N LEU A 38 -12.18 19.98 -6.47
CA LEU A 38 -12.12 19.80 -5.03
C LEU A 38 -10.90 18.95 -4.67
N GLU A 39 -10.17 19.35 -3.63
CA GLU A 39 -9.02 18.59 -3.13
C GLU A 39 -9.33 18.03 -1.75
N PHE A 40 -9.06 16.73 -1.56
CA PHE A 40 -9.07 16.11 -0.26
C PHE A 40 -7.70 16.26 0.38
N THR A 41 -7.60 17.07 1.42
CA THR A 41 -6.35 17.37 2.10
C THR A 41 -6.18 16.60 3.42
N ARG A 42 -7.25 16.10 4.02
CA ARG A 42 -7.20 15.37 5.29
C ARG A 42 -6.90 13.90 5.07
N CYS A 43 -5.87 13.40 5.75
CA CYS A 43 -5.48 11.99 5.76
C CYS A 43 -5.71 11.38 7.14
N PHE A 44 -6.61 10.42 7.22
CA PHE A 44 -6.98 9.75 8.49
C PHE A 44 -6.00 8.65 8.88
N ARG A 45 -5.11 8.23 7.99
CA ARG A 45 -4.10 7.20 8.23
C ARG A 45 -2.81 7.73 8.84
N LEU A 46 -2.46 8.97 8.55
CA LEU A 46 -1.18 9.55 8.90
C LEU A 46 -1.28 10.49 10.10
N SER A 47 -0.25 10.48 10.91
CA SER A 47 -0.05 11.53 11.91
C SER A 47 0.25 12.87 11.24
N SER A 48 0.08 13.96 11.98
CA SER A 48 0.39 15.30 11.50
C SER A 48 1.85 15.43 11.05
N GLU A 49 2.78 14.80 11.77
CA GLU A 49 4.21 14.81 11.44
C GLU A 49 4.51 14.08 10.12
N LEU A 50 4.03 12.84 9.95
CA LEU A 50 4.22 12.08 8.72
C LEU A 50 3.54 12.74 7.52
N ALA A 51 2.33 13.24 7.72
CA ALA A 51 1.61 13.97 6.68
C ALA A 51 2.38 15.23 6.23
N ALA A 52 2.92 16.00 7.18
CA ALA A 52 3.73 17.17 6.86
C ALA A 52 5.03 16.81 6.11
N ARG A 53 5.67 15.68 6.44
CA ARG A 53 6.86 15.19 5.71
C ARG A 53 6.52 14.80 4.28
N LEU A 54 5.46 14.03 4.07
CA LEU A 54 5.01 13.62 2.74
C LEU A 54 4.50 14.81 1.93
N GLY A 55 3.78 15.72 2.56
CA GLY A 55 3.30 16.94 1.91
C GLY A 55 4.44 17.80 1.36
N ARG A 56 5.56 17.88 2.08
CA ARG A 56 6.78 18.57 1.58
C ARG A 56 7.40 17.85 0.39
N ILE A 57 7.49 16.51 0.44
CA ILE A 57 8.08 15.71 -0.64
C ILE A 57 7.25 15.86 -1.93
N TRP A 58 5.93 15.85 -1.81
CA TRP A 58 5.01 15.89 -2.95
C TRP A 58 4.49 17.28 -3.29
N ASN A 59 4.94 18.30 -2.57
CA ASN A 59 4.46 19.68 -2.69
C ASN A 59 2.92 19.76 -2.66
N LYS A 60 2.32 19.07 -1.67
CA LYS A 60 0.86 18.99 -1.46
C LYS A 60 0.47 19.31 -0.02
N PRO A 61 -0.64 19.98 0.20
CA PRO A 61 -1.19 20.19 1.54
C PRO A 61 -1.83 18.88 2.05
N ILE A 62 -1.10 18.11 2.86
CA ILE A 62 -1.64 16.91 3.51
C ILE A 62 -1.73 17.18 5.01
N ILE A 63 -2.92 17.05 5.56
CA ILE A 63 -3.20 17.23 6.98
C ILE A 63 -3.47 15.86 7.60
N GLY A 64 -2.52 15.33 8.36
CA GLY A 64 -2.70 14.09 9.10
C GLY A 64 -3.52 14.33 10.36
N VAL A 65 -4.49 13.47 10.60
CA VAL A 65 -5.38 13.54 11.77
C VAL A 65 -5.29 12.32 12.68
N ASN A 66 -4.47 11.32 12.33
CA ASN A 66 -4.22 10.17 13.19
C ASN A 66 -3.19 10.54 14.28
N SER A 67 -3.52 10.29 15.53
CA SER A 67 -2.64 10.56 16.68
C SER A 67 -1.67 9.40 16.99
N GLU A 68 -1.95 8.20 16.50
CA GLU A 68 -1.27 6.95 16.90
C GLU A 68 -0.27 6.42 15.85
N CYS A 69 0.07 7.21 14.86
CA CYS A 69 1.00 6.78 13.82
C CYS A 69 2.44 6.72 14.37
N ARG A 70 2.99 5.53 14.45
CA ARG A 70 4.36 5.26 14.92
C ARG A 70 5.17 4.61 13.81
N VAL A 71 6.41 5.02 13.63
CA VAL A 71 7.34 4.43 12.67
C VAL A 71 8.57 3.92 13.40
N GLU A 72 8.87 2.64 13.23
CA GLU A 72 10.02 1.97 13.82
C GLU A 72 10.87 1.29 12.74
N ARG A 73 12.16 1.14 13.04
CA ARG A 73 13.08 0.33 12.24
C ARG A 73 13.44 -0.91 13.02
N MET A 74 13.33 -2.06 12.38
CA MET A 74 13.58 -3.36 12.97
C MET A 74 14.48 -4.19 12.05
N ASN A 75 15.28 -5.09 12.61
CA ASN A 75 15.90 -6.15 11.83
C ASN A 75 14.90 -7.30 11.59
N ILE A 76 15.26 -8.26 10.75
CA ILE A 76 14.34 -9.35 10.36
C ILE A 76 13.90 -10.20 11.56
N ASP A 77 14.78 -10.50 12.50
CA ASP A 77 14.41 -11.29 13.68
C ASP A 77 13.40 -10.56 14.56
N GLN A 78 13.63 -9.27 14.78
CA GLN A 78 12.67 -8.41 15.50
C GLN A 78 11.34 -8.32 14.79
N VAL A 79 11.34 -8.28 13.45
CA VAL A 79 10.09 -8.27 12.65
C VAL A 79 9.33 -9.58 12.82
N VAL A 80 10.01 -10.73 12.77
CA VAL A 80 9.37 -12.04 12.97
C VAL A 80 8.74 -12.14 14.35
N GLU A 81 9.50 -11.77 15.39
CA GLU A 81 9.01 -11.76 16.78
C GLU A 81 7.83 -10.79 16.97
N PHE A 82 7.89 -9.61 16.34
CA PHE A 82 6.82 -8.62 16.38
C PHE A 82 5.57 -9.15 15.71
N LEU A 83 5.69 -9.68 14.49
CA LEU A 83 4.57 -10.20 13.71
C LEU A 83 3.90 -11.39 14.42
N ALA A 84 4.67 -12.26 15.06
CA ALA A 84 4.14 -13.40 15.82
C ALA A 84 3.21 -13.02 16.99
N GLN A 85 3.23 -11.75 17.39
CA GLN A 85 2.40 -11.22 18.47
C GLN A 85 1.18 -10.41 17.97
N GLN A 86 1.03 -10.29 16.65
CA GLN A 86 -0.05 -9.51 16.06
C GLN A 86 -1.15 -10.42 15.50
N GLU A 87 -2.35 -9.86 15.41
CA GLU A 87 -3.45 -10.53 14.72
C GLU A 87 -3.25 -10.46 13.19
N PRO A 88 -3.38 -11.58 12.46
CA PRO A 88 -3.19 -11.60 11.00
C PRO A 88 -4.01 -10.55 10.25
N GLU A 89 -5.23 -10.30 10.68
CA GLU A 89 -6.14 -9.33 10.06
C GLU A 89 -5.65 -7.88 10.10
N ASP A 90 -4.73 -7.57 11.01
CA ASP A 90 -4.17 -6.23 11.20
C ASP A 90 -2.94 -5.98 10.32
N LEU A 91 -2.45 -6.98 9.56
CA LEU A 91 -1.14 -6.94 8.93
C LEU A 91 -1.18 -6.72 7.40
N LEU A 92 -0.37 -5.78 6.94
CA LEU A 92 0.00 -5.59 5.54
C LEU A 92 1.53 -5.56 5.42
N CYS A 93 2.09 -6.59 4.82
CA CYS A 93 3.52 -6.75 4.61
C CYS A 93 3.87 -6.52 3.13
N LEU A 94 4.73 -5.56 2.86
CA LEU A 94 5.11 -5.11 1.53
C LEU A 94 6.59 -5.33 1.26
N GLY A 95 6.94 -5.80 0.08
CA GLY A 95 8.34 -5.97 -0.29
C GLY A 95 8.55 -6.36 -1.76
N SER A 96 9.74 -6.81 -2.07
CA SER A 96 10.07 -7.36 -3.37
C SER A 96 9.69 -8.85 -3.47
N ARG A 97 9.51 -9.36 -4.69
CA ARG A 97 9.09 -10.76 -4.93
C ARG A 97 10.04 -11.77 -4.30
N ASN A 98 11.30 -11.71 -4.46
CA ASN A 98 12.26 -12.70 -3.97
C ASN A 98 13.15 -12.15 -2.85
N GLY A 99 12.63 -11.21 -2.07
CA GLY A 99 13.37 -10.53 -1.03
C GLY A 99 13.10 -11.07 0.38
N ASP A 100 13.31 -10.22 1.34
CA ASP A 100 13.11 -10.56 2.76
C ASP A 100 11.65 -10.74 3.12
N LEU A 101 10.71 -10.17 2.33
CA LEU A 101 9.28 -10.40 2.49
C LEU A 101 8.92 -11.89 2.41
N SER A 102 9.35 -12.58 1.34
CA SER A 102 9.04 -14.01 1.14
C SER A 102 9.77 -14.90 2.15
N LYS A 103 11.02 -14.58 2.48
CA LYS A 103 11.77 -15.30 3.51
C LYS A 103 11.12 -15.19 4.88
N THR A 104 10.64 -13.98 5.22
CA THR A 104 9.93 -13.75 6.48
C THR A 104 8.63 -14.50 6.53
N LEU A 105 7.84 -14.53 5.45
CA LEU A 105 6.61 -15.31 5.40
C LEU A 105 6.87 -16.80 5.60
N ASN A 106 7.83 -17.38 4.85
CA ASN A 106 8.19 -18.79 5.00
C ASN A 106 8.58 -19.13 6.46
N ARG A 107 9.35 -18.25 7.07
CA ARG A 107 9.78 -18.40 8.45
C ARG A 107 8.60 -18.33 9.43
N LEU A 108 7.65 -17.41 9.22
CA LEU A 108 6.45 -17.31 10.04
C LEU A 108 5.55 -18.56 9.90
N GLU A 109 5.39 -19.10 8.70
CA GLU A 109 4.65 -20.33 8.45
C GLU A 109 5.33 -21.56 9.10
N GLU A 110 6.65 -21.58 9.16
CA GLU A 110 7.43 -22.65 9.80
C GLU A 110 7.44 -22.55 11.33
N GLU A 111 7.73 -21.36 11.88
CA GLU A 111 7.89 -21.15 13.33
C GLU A 111 6.54 -20.96 14.05
N TYR A 112 5.53 -20.41 13.36
CA TYR A 112 4.22 -20.06 13.94
C TYR A 112 3.03 -20.57 13.10
N PRO A 113 2.97 -21.87 12.75
CA PRO A 113 1.97 -22.42 11.81
C PRO A 113 0.53 -22.31 12.30
N VAL A 114 0.31 -22.14 13.59
CA VAL A 114 -1.04 -21.93 14.15
C VAL A 114 -1.57 -20.55 13.78
N ILE A 115 -0.70 -19.55 13.72
CA ILE A 115 -1.04 -18.15 13.43
C ILE A 115 -0.97 -17.89 11.93
N TYR A 116 0.11 -18.35 11.28
CA TYR A 116 0.40 -18.12 9.87
C TYR A 116 0.25 -19.40 9.05
N ASN A 117 -0.84 -19.48 8.28
CA ASN A 117 -1.16 -20.63 7.45
C ASN A 117 -2.06 -20.21 6.28
N LYS A 118 -2.42 -21.15 5.40
CA LYS A 118 -3.26 -20.90 4.22
C LYS A 118 -4.64 -20.30 4.50
N ALA A 119 -5.15 -20.40 5.72
CA ALA A 119 -6.43 -19.81 6.09
C ALA A 119 -6.30 -18.36 6.57
N THR A 120 -5.16 -18.00 7.18
CA THR A 120 -4.89 -16.72 7.83
C THR A 120 -3.95 -15.81 7.03
N VAL A 121 -3.37 -16.30 5.94
CA VAL A 121 -2.44 -15.56 5.08
C VAL A 121 -2.97 -15.46 3.66
N TYR A 122 -2.92 -14.26 3.12
CA TYR A 122 -3.02 -14.01 1.70
C TYR A 122 -1.64 -13.59 1.19
N ALA A 123 -1.06 -14.36 0.29
CA ALA A 123 0.22 -14.05 -0.33
C ALA A 123 0.07 -13.83 -1.83
N SER A 124 0.51 -12.69 -2.31
CA SER A 124 0.64 -12.36 -3.74
C SER A 124 2.06 -11.90 -4.02
N ILE A 125 3.00 -12.85 -3.87
CA ILE A 125 4.45 -12.58 -3.95
C ILE A 125 5.05 -13.20 -5.20
N SER A 126 4.49 -14.31 -5.72
CA SER A 126 4.99 -15.02 -6.89
C SER A 126 3.93 -15.22 -7.97
N ASP A 127 4.38 -15.46 -9.21
CA ASP A 127 3.47 -15.74 -10.33
C ASP A 127 2.80 -17.13 -10.21
N SER A 128 3.31 -18.01 -9.34
CA SER A 128 2.76 -19.33 -9.04
C SER A 128 1.64 -19.30 -7.99
N ASP A 129 1.48 -18.22 -7.27
CA ASP A 129 0.43 -18.07 -6.24
C ASP A 129 -0.96 -17.80 -6.81
N SER A 130 -1.09 -17.80 -8.14
CA SER A 130 -2.35 -17.59 -8.87
C SER A 130 -3.41 -18.69 -8.67
N MET A 131 -3.11 -19.71 -7.89
CA MET A 131 -4.04 -20.82 -7.57
C MET A 131 -4.85 -20.62 -6.28
N GLY A 132 -4.65 -19.51 -5.59
CA GLY A 132 -5.42 -19.11 -4.40
C GLY A 132 -6.49 -18.07 -4.70
N SER A 133 -7.21 -17.65 -3.67
CA SER A 133 -8.18 -16.55 -3.75
C SER A 133 -7.56 -15.32 -4.41
N THR A 134 -8.19 -14.76 -5.42
CA THR A 134 -7.72 -13.58 -6.16
C THR A 134 -7.82 -12.29 -5.35
N GLU A 135 -8.47 -12.33 -4.20
CA GLU A 135 -8.66 -11.17 -3.34
C GLU A 135 -8.28 -11.49 -1.89
N PRO A 136 -7.62 -10.55 -1.19
CA PRO A 136 -7.30 -10.71 0.23
C PRO A 136 -8.58 -10.81 1.06
N LYS A 137 -8.66 -11.83 1.91
CA LYS A 137 -9.75 -11.97 2.88
C LYS A 137 -9.64 -10.89 3.95
N LYS A 138 -10.80 -10.51 4.51
CA LYS A 138 -10.85 -9.50 5.58
C LYS A 138 -10.00 -9.90 6.78
N ASP A 139 -9.98 -11.17 7.11
CA ASP A 139 -9.38 -11.74 8.34
C ASP A 139 -7.98 -12.30 8.09
N SER A 140 -7.34 -12.00 6.96
CA SER A 140 -6.01 -12.50 6.64
C SER A 140 -4.93 -11.44 6.69
N ALA A 141 -3.73 -11.85 7.11
CA ALA A 141 -2.51 -11.10 6.87
C ALA A 141 -2.24 -11.00 5.37
N ILE A 142 -1.84 -9.84 4.90
CA ILE A 142 -1.55 -9.61 3.48
C ILE A 142 -0.04 -9.49 3.29
N PHE A 143 0.53 -10.40 2.49
CA PHE A 143 1.91 -10.34 2.04
C PHE A 143 1.91 -10.12 0.52
N THR A 144 2.35 -8.95 0.08
CA THR A 144 2.25 -8.58 -1.33
C THR A 144 3.37 -7.66 -1.78
N THR A 145 3.52 -7.52 -3.09
CA THR A 145 4.50 -6.58 -3.64
C THR A 145 4.01 -5.14 -3.54
N TYR A 146 4.95 -4.18 -3.63
CA TYR A 146 4.60 -2.76 -3.67
C TYR A 146 3.61 -2.42 -4.79
N ASP A 147 3.76 -3.05 -5.95
CA ASP A 147 2.91 -2.80 -7.11
C ASP A 147 1.46 -3.30 -6.91
N SER A 148 1.31 -4.42 -6.19
CA SER A 148 0.02 -5.04 -5.92
C SER A 148 -0.68 -4.50 -4.66
N SER A 149 0.01 -3.65 -3.89
CA SER A 149 -0.52 -3.10 -2.63
C SER A 149 -1.50 -1.95 -2.80
N LYS A 150 -1.69 -1.47 -4.02
CA LYS A 150 -2.51 -0.30 -4.31
C LYS A 150 -3.96 -0.50 -3.85
N GLY A 151 -4.43 0.40 -3.02
CA GLY A 151 -5.79 0.34 -2.46
C GLY A 151 -5.92 -0.56 -1.23
N LEU A 152 -4.86 -1.28 -0.82
CA LEU A 152 -4.86 -2.08 0.39
C LEU A 152 -4.56 -1.24 1.63
N GLU A 153 -5.15 -1.63 2.74
CA GLU A 153 -5.00 -0.95 4.03
C GLU A 153 -5.09 -1.95 5.17
N ARG A 154 -4.23 -1.79 6.17
CA ARG A 154 -4.25 -2.51 7.44
C ARG A 154 -3.74 -1.58 8.55
N LYS A 155 -3.97 -1.97 9.79
CA LYS A 155 -3.54 -1.25 11.00
C LYS A 155 -2.03 -1.13 11.11
N ILE A 156 -1.34 -2.22 10.75
CA ILE A 156 0.10 -2.36 10.82
C ILE A 156 0.62 -2.59 9.41
N VAL A 157 1.56 -1.75 8.97
CA VAL A 157 2.24 -1.91 7.68
C VAL A 157 3.71 -2.16 7.92
N VAL A 158 4.21 -3.27 7.41
CA VAL A 158 5.64 -3.63 7.44
C VAL A 158 6.22 -3.53 6.05
N ILE A 159 7.30 -2.78 5.90
CA ILE A 159 7.97 -2.52 4.63
C ILE A 159 9.32 -3.22 4.63
N PHE A 160 9.45 -4.22 3.76
CA PHE A 160 10.67 -4.98 3.52
C PHE A 160 11.40 -4.47 2.28
N ASP A 161 12.63 -4.89 2.10
CA ASP A 161 13.42 -4.66 0.87
C ASP A 161 13.49 -3.20 0.43
N TYR A 162 13.44 -2.26 1.38
CA TYR A 162 13.55 -0.84 1.11
C TYR A 162 15.02 -0.46 0.89
N THR A 163 15.53 -0.81 -0.28
CA THR A 163 16.92 -0.56 -0.67
C THR A 163 17.01 0.41 -1.86
N GLU A 164 18.09 1.16 -1.93
CA GLU A 164 18.36 2.06 -3.04
C GLU A 164 18.40 1.32 -4.39
N SER A 165 19.00 0.13 -4.40
CA SER A 165 19.08 -0.71 -5.60
C SER A 165 17.69 -1.14 -6.12
N TYR A 166 16.74 -1.41 -5.25
CA TYR A 166 15.38 -1.76 -5.64
C TYR A 166 14.67 -0.57 -6.30
N TRP A 167 14.84 0.63 -5.74
CA TRP A 167 14.13 1.82 -6.20
C TRP A 167 14.81 2.50 -7.39
N SER A 168 16.13 2.45 -7.50
CA SER A 168 16.87 3.06 -8.62
C SER A 168 16.45 2.50 -10.00
N VAL A 169 16.05 1.24 -10.05
CA VAL A 169 15.56 0.60 -11.28
C VAL A 169 14.12 1.02 -11.64
N ARG A 170 13.37 1.58 -10.69
CA ARG A 170 11.94 1.91 -10.86
C ARG A 170 11.65 3.40 -11.06
N ILE A 171 12.62 4.24 -10.75
CA ILE A 171 12.49 5.71 -10.85
C ILE A 171 13.01 6.25 -12.19
N ASN A 172 13.65 5.40 -13.02
CA ASN A 172 14.13 5.77 -14.36
C ASN A 172 13.09 5.57 -15.44
#